data_d89bb8b53cca779172a93696501cea62
#
_entry.id   d89bb8b53cca779172a93696501cea62
#
_cell.length_a   1.000
_cell.length_b   1.000
_cell.length_c   1.000
_cell.angle_alpha   90.00
_cell.angle_beta   90.00
_cell.angle_gamma   90.00
#
_symmetry.space_group_name_H-M   'P 1'
#
loop_
_entity.id
_entity.type
_entity.pdbx_description
1 polymer ?
#
loop_
_entity_poly.entity_id
_entity_poly.type
_entity_poly.pdbx_seq_one_letter_code
_entity_poly.pdbx_strand_id
1 'polypeptide(L)'
;IMPIFFRILYTSGLRVSELRLAKIEDFHLDEGYFIVKSGKNNKDRIIPIHPVLVKKCKELKSTIHIDSDESEYFFMKLPGKPLTLHCVYNNFRRYLDKAGISHSGHGPRVHDFRHTYCVNLLKKWVYEEKNLLVYLPYMKTMLGHESFDETAYYLKLTATLFPMIQLK
;
A
#
# COMPACT_ATOMS: atom_id res chain seq x y z
N ILE A 1 12.92 9.35 0.45
CA ILE A 1 11.87 8.78 1.31
C ILE A 1 10.54 8.68 0.55
N MET A 2 9.91 9.82 0.19
CA MET A 2 8.53 9.85 -0.33
C MET A 2 8.30 9.03 -1.62
N PRO A 3 9.19 9.00 -2.62
CA PRO A 3 8.98 8.15 -3.80
C PRO A 3 8.92 6.65 -3.48
N ILE A 4 9.70 6.18 -2.50
CA ILE A 4 9.66 4.78 -2.05
C ILE A 4 8.35 4.52 -1.32
N PHE A 5 7.97 5.41 -0.40
CA PHE A 5 6.72 5.34 0.37
C PHE A 5 5.49 5.20 -0.55
N PHE A 6 5.34 6.07 -1.56
CA PHE A 6 4.20 6.00 -2.48
C PHE A 6 4.22 4.77 -3.39
N ARG A 7 5.40 4.31 -3.80
CA ARG A 7 5.51 3.06 -4.57
C ARG A 7 5.09 1.84 -3.76
N ILE A 8 5.45 1.77 -2.48
CA ILE A 8 4.97 0.69 -1.61
C ILE A 8 3.45 0.75 -1.46
N LEU A 9 2.86 1.93 -1.21
CA LEU A 9 1.39 2.06 -1.16
C LEU A 9 0.72 1.57 -2.45
N TYR A 10 1.28 1.95 -3.60
CA TYR A 10 0.75 1.57 -4.91
C TYR A 10 0.82 0.05 -5.17
N THR A 11 1.91 -0.61 -4.74
CA THR A 11 2.14 -2.03 -5.02
C THR A 11 1.60 -2.98 -3.96
N SER A 12 1.14 -2.48 -2.82
CA SER A 12 0.67 -3.29 -1.70
C SER A 12 -0.77 -3.02 -1.27
N GLY A 13 -1.34 -1.89 -1.67
CA GLY A 13 -2.68 -1.50 -1.26
C GLY A 13 -2.83 -1.18 0.23
N LEU A 14 -1.74 -0.91 0.94
CA LEU A 14 -1.75 -0.57 2.37
C LEU A 14 -2.52 0.70 2.68
N ARG A 15 -2.99 0.79 3.93
CA ARG A 15 -3.41 2.08 4.48
C ARG A 15 -2.18 2.95 4.75
N VAL A 16 -2.31 4.27 4.55
CA VAL A 16 -1.22 5.23 4.81
C VAL A 16 -0.70 5.11 6.24
N SER A 17 -1.59 4.93 7.21
CA SER A 17 -1.22 4.78 8.62
C SER A 17 -0.40 3.53 8.90
N GLU A 18 -0.70 2.42 8.23
CA GLU A 18 0.02 1.16 8.38
C GLU A 18 1.48 1.32 7.95
N LEU A 19 1.71 1.87 6.76
CA LEU A 19 3.07 2.07 6.26
C LEU A 19 3.81 3.19 7.00
N ARG A 20 3.12 4.26 7.38
CA ARG A 20 3.71 5.41 8.09
C ARG A 20 4.21 5.04 9.49
N LEU A 21 3.54 4.09 10.14
CA LEU A 21 3.85 3.65 11.50
C LEU A 21 4.70 2.38 11.52
N ALA A 22 5.06 1.83 10.37
CA ALA A 22 5.94 0.66 10.28
C ALA A 22 7.34 1.00 10.80
N LYS A 23 7.90 0.10 11.57
CA LYS A 23 9.22 0.22 12.20
C LYS A 23 10.30 -0.44 11.35
N ILE A 24 11.55 -0.19 11.66
CA ILE A 24 12.69 -0.80 10.98
C ILE A 24 12.65 -2.32 11.16
N GLU A 25 12.39 -2.79 12.38
CA GLU A 25 12.26 -4.20 12.72
C GLU A 25 11.18 -4.96 11.94
N ASP A 26 10.16 -4.24 11.44
CA ASP A 26 9.09 -4.83 10.65
C ASP A 26 9.51 -5.18 9.21
N PHE A 27 10.63 -4.62 8.72
CA PHE A 27 11.11 -4.79 7.36
C PHE A 27 12.16 -5.90 7.24
N HIS A 28 11.73 -7.05 6.78
CA HIS A 28 12.58 -8.22 6.48
C HIS A 28 13.08 -8.13 5.04
N LEU A 29 14.02 -7.20 4.81
CA LEU A 29 14.46 -6.86 3.47
C LEU A 29 15.29 -7.94 2.77
N ASP A 30 15.89 -8.86 3.51
CA ASP A 30 16.64 -9.98 2.92
C ASP A 30 15.70 -11.04 2.37
N GLU A 31 14.57 -11.24 3.02
CA GLU A 31 13.50 -12.14 2.61
C GLU A 31 12.47 -11.48 1.68
N GLY A 32 12.49 -10.16 1.55
CA GLY A 32 11.67 -9.42 0.60
C GLY A 32 10.24 -9.16 1.05
N TYR A 33 9.99 -9.02 2.35
CA TYR A 33 8.68 -8.66 2.89
C TYR A 33 8.77 -7.70 4.08
N PHE A 34 7.64 -7.18 4.50
CA PHE A 34 7.50 -6.53 5.81
C PHE A 34 6.20 -6.96 6.49
N ILE A 35 6.16 -6.80 7.81
CA ILE A 35 5.04 -7.19 8.67
C ILE A 35 4.25 -5.94 9.04
N VAL A 36 2.95 -5.93 8.75
CA VAL A 36 2.03 -4.95 9.31
C VAL A 36 1.55 -5.49 10.66
N LYS A 37 2.08 -4.94 11.74
CA LYS A 37 1.68 -5.28 13.10
C LYS A 37 0.34 -4.64 13.45
N SER A 38 -0.49 -5.38 14.17
CA SER A 38 -1.73 -4.90 14.80
C SER A 38 -2.63 -4.09 13.86
N GLY A 39 -3.04 -4.68 12.75
CA GLY A 39 -4.24 -4.23 12.07
C GLY A 39 -5.40 -4.18 13.09
N LYS A 40 -6.47 -3.47 12.78
CA LYS A 40 -7.64 -3.21 13.65
C LYS A 40 -8.19 -4.45 14.41
N ASN A 41 -7.83 -5.68 13.98
CA ASN A 41 -8.23 -6.96 14.58
C ASN A 41 -7.08 -7.73 15.25
N ASN A 42 -6.01 -7.08 15.64
CA ASN A 42 -4.85 -7.71 16.29
C ASN A 42 -4.23 -8.89 15.52
N LYS A 43 -4.35 -8.89 14.18
CA LYS A 43 -3.76 -9.92 13.30
C LYS A 43 -2.68 -9.27 12.44
N ASP A 44 -1.47 -9.74 12.61
CA ASP A 44 -0.34 -9.35 11.79
C ASP A 44 -0.50 -9.87 10.36
N ARG A 45 0.00 -9.11 9.39
CA ARG A 45 -0.02 -9.47 7.97
C ARG A 45 1.37 -9.35 7.37
N ILE A 46 1.75 -10.36 6.61
CA ILE A 46 2.97 -10.32 5.79
C ILE A 46 2.64 -9.67 4.45
N ILE A 47 3.40 -8.65 4.10
CA ILE A 47 3.27 -7.91 2.85
C ILE A 47 4.54 -8.10 2.02
N PRO A 48 4.49 -8.79 0.89
CA PRO A 48 5.65 -8.95 0.02
C PRO A 48 6.04 -7.61 -0.62
N ILE A 49 7.34 -7.38 -0.74
CA ILE A 49 7.92 -6.20 -1.38
C ILE A 49 8.54 -6.61 -2.71
N HIS A 50 8.22 -5.90 -3.77
CA HIS A 50 8.83 -6.15 -5.08
C HIS A 50 10.35 -5.97 -5.02
N PRO A 51 11.17 -6.85 -5.64
CA PRO A 51 12.64 -6.82 -5.53
C PRO A 51 13.28 -5.45 -5.81
N VAL A 52 12.77 -4.71 -6.80
CA VAL A 52 13.23 -3.34 -7.08
C VAL A 52 13.00 -2.38 -5.90
N LEU A 53 11.91 -2.56 -5.15
CA LEU A 53 11.62 -1.74 -3.97
C LEU A 53 12.42 -2.22 -2.76
N VAL A 54 12.68 -3.52 -2.63
CA VAL A 54 13.61 -4.07 -1.62
C VAL A 54 14.97 -3.39 -1.74
N LYS A 55 15.55 -3.34 -2.94
CA LYS A 55 16.83 -2.65 -3.18
C LYS A 55 16.78 -1.20 -2.71
N LYS A 56 15.72 -0.46 -3.08
CA LYS A 56 15.54 0.95 -2.67
C LYS A 56 15.31 1.11 -1.17
N CYS A 57 14.66 0.17 -0.51
CA CYS A 57 14.51 0.17 0.94
C CYS A 57 15.85 -0.10 1.64
N LYS A 58 16.68 -1.01 1.12
CA LYS A 58 18.04 -1.24 1.62
C LYS A 58 18.92 0.00 1.47
N GLU A 59 18.90 0.65 0.31
CA GLU A 59 19.59 1.92 0.07
C GLU A 59 19.11 3.01 1.04
N LEU A 60 17.79 3.10 1.27
CA LEU A 60 17.23 4.05 2.24
C LEU A 60 17.68 3.73 3.67
N LYS A 61 17.61 2.46 4.09
CA LYS A 61 18.05 2.01 5.41
C LYS A 61 19.51 2.36 5.65
N SER A 62 20.40 2.08 4.71
CA SER A 62 21.83 2.38 4.83
C SER A 62 22.16 3.88 4.82
N THR A 63 21.25 4.73 4.34
CA THR A 63 21.49 6.18 4.24
C THR A 63 20.95 6.94 5.45
N ILE A 64 19.76 6.59 5.94
CA ILE A 64 19.08 7.38 6.99
C ILE A 64 18.99 6.68 8.34
N HIS A 65 19.31 5.37 8.40
CA HIS A 65 19.20 4.56 9.62
C HIS A 65 20.55 3.97 10.05
N ILE A 66 21.65 4.72 9.87
CA ILE A 66 23.02 4.27 10.20
C ILE A 66 23.15 3.93 11.69
N ASP A 67 22.62 4.80 12.54
CA ASP A 67 22.66 4.67 14.01
C ASP A 67 21.27 4.53 14.63
N SER A 68 20.26 4.12 13.82
CA SER A 68 18.88 4.00 14.30
C SER A 68 18.66 2.69 15.05
N ASP A 69 17.88 2.76 16.13
CA ASP A 69 17.34 1.57 16.79
C ASP A 69 16.29 0.90 15.88
N GLU A 70 16.25 -0.44 15.88
CA GLU A 70 15.29 -1.19 15.07
C GLU A 70 13.82 -0.89 15.45
N SER A 71 13.58 -0.36 16.65
CA SER A 71 12.26 0.09 17.11
C SER A 71 11.83 1.44 16.54
N GLU A 72 12.71 2.17 15.82
CA GLU A 72 12.36 3.43 15.18
C GLU A 72 11.51 3.22 13.91
N TYR A 73 10.85 4.30 13.47
CA TYR A 73 10.02 4.27 12.29
C TYR A 73 10.85 4.19 11.01
N PHE A 74 10.51 3.25 10.12
CA PHE A 74 11.22 3.08 8.84
C PHE A 74 11.11 4.34 7.94
N PHE A 75 9.96 5.00 7.94
CA PHE A 75 9.74 6.25 7.23
C PHE A 75 9.65 7.40 8.21
N MET A 76 10.75 8.04 8.46
CA MET A 76 10.85 9.20 9.37
C MET A 76 11.48 10.41 8.66
N LYS A 77 11.15 11.59 9.13
CA LYS A 77 11.82 12.85 8.75
C LYS A 77 12.78 13.32 9.84
N LEU A 78 12.43 13.05 11.08
CA LEU A 78 13.22 13.36 12.28
C LEU A 78 13.36 12.07 13.08
N PRO A 79 14.49 11.82 13.74
CA PRO A 79 14.70 10.65 14.58
C PRO A 79 13.56 10.44 15.58
N GLY A 80 13.11 9.22 15.72
CA GLY A 80 12.03 8.83 16.64
C GLY A 80 10.63 9.32 16.29
N LYS A 81 10.43 10.04 15.17
CA LYS A 81 9.12 10.58 14.79
C LYS A 81 8.66 10.06 13.42
N PRO A 82 7.50 9.42 13.33
CA PRO A 82 6.96 8.96 12.05
C PRO A 82 6.61 10.14 11.15
N LEU A 83 6.53 9.90 9.85
CA LEU A 83 5.97 10.89 8.92
C LEU A 83 4.56 11.31 9.38
N THR A 84 4.29 12.60 9.41
CA THR A 84 2.94 13.08 9.68
C THR A 84 2.04 12.87 8.46
N LEU A 85 0.74 12.69 8.66
CA LEU A 85 -0.24 12.64 7.56
C LEU A 85 -0.15 13.90 6.70
N HIS A 86 0.01 15.07 7.33
CA HIS A 86 0.18 16.33 6.63
C HIS A 86 1.40 16.30 5.68
N CYS A 87 2.54 15.77 6.14
CA CYS A 87 3.74 15.60 5.31
C CYS A 87 3.46 14.70 4.10
N VAL A 88 2.77 13.58 4.30
CA VAL A 88 2.40 12.65 3.22
C VAL A 88 1.50 13.33 2.19
N TYR A 89 0.40 13.95 2.64
CA TYR A 89 -0.56 14.60 1.73
C TYR A 89 0.06 15.78 0.97
N ASN A 90 0.88 16.61 1.62
CA ASN A 90 1.52 17.74 0.95
C ASN A 90 2.53 17.28 -0.11
N ASN A 91 3.32 16.23 0.17
CA ASN A 91 4.22 15.68 -0.84
C ASN A 91 3.45 15.06 -2.01
N PHE A 92 2.33 14.39 -1.75
CA PHE A 92 1.49 13.83 -2.80
C PHE A 92 0.96 14.94 -3.73
N ARG A 93 0.36 15.99 -3.16
CA ARG A 93 -0.11 17.16 -3.94
C ARG A 93 1.01 17.79 -4.77
N ARG A 94 2.17 18.00 -4.15
CA ARG A 94 3.35 18.53 -4.86
C ARG A 94 3.78 17.65 -6.04
N TYR A 95 3.64 16.33 -5.95
CA TYR A 95 3.94 15.44 -7.08
C TYR A 95 2.86 15.50 -8.16
N LEU A 96 1.58 15.62 -7.78
CA LEU A 96 0.50 15.83 -8.74
C LEU A 96 0.69 17.16 -9.50
N ASP A 97 0.99 18.24 -8.78
CA ASP A 97 1.25 19.55 -9.39
C ASP A 97 2.41 19.49 -10.38
N LYS A 98 3.52 18.83 -10.02
CA LYS A 98 4.65 18.61 -10.92
C LYS A 98 4.31 17.77 -12.15
N ALA A 99 3.34 16.90 -12.04
CA ALA A 99 2.85 16.07 -13.14
C ALA A 99 1.73 16.75 -13.95
N GLY A 100 1.35 17.98 -13.62
CA GLY A 100 0.25 18.70 -14.27
C GLY A 100 -1.13 18.10 -13.96
N ILE A 101 -1.26 17.36 -12.85
CA ILE A 101 -2.50 16.70 -12.46
C ILE A 101 -3.17 17.51 -11.34
N SER A 102 -4.39 18.00 -11.60
CA SER A 102 -5.17 18.71 -10.58
C SER A 102 -5.55 17.77 -9.43
N HIS A 103 -5.38 18.25 -8.20
CA HIS A 103 -5.80 17.56 -6.98
C HIS A 103 -7.10 18.15 -6.39
N SER A 104 -7.70 19.17 -7.05
CA SER A 104 -8.96 19.78 -6.62
C SER A 104 -10.18 18.99 -7.10
N GLY A 105 -11.32 19.19 -6.44
CA GLY A 105 -12.57 18.51 -6.78
C GLY A 105 -12.47 16.98 -6.73
N HIS A 106 -12.59 16.34 -7.88
CA HIS A 106 -12.49 14.89 -8.05
C HIS A 106 -11.05 14.40 -8.33
N GLY A 107 -10.03 15.22 -8.12
CA GLY A 107 -8.64 14.86 -8.32
C GLY A 107 -8.16 13.71 -7.42
N PRO A 108 -7.04 13.05 -7.78
CA PRO A 108 -6.53 11.90 -7.06
C PRO A 108 -6.21 12.20 -5.60
N ARG A 109 -6.47 11.22 -4.73
CA ARG A 109 -6.17 11.23 -3.29
C ARG A 109 -5.17 10.14 -2.94
N VAL A 110 -4.46 10.27 -1.84
CA VAL A 110 -3.49 9.24 -1.41
C VAL A 110 -4.16 7.87 -1.21
N HIS A 111 -5.42 7.84 -0.77
CA HIS A 111 -6.16 6.58 -0.61
C HIS A 111 -6.43 5.85 -1.94
N ASP A 112 -6.40 6.56 -3.06
CA ASP A 112 -6.64 5.98 -4.38
C ASP A 112 -5.52 5.03 -4.83
N PHE A 113 -4.34 5.08 -4.21
CA PHE A 113 -3.33 4.02 -4.37
C PHE A 113 -3.89 2.64 -4.01
N ARG A 114 -4.64 2.57 -2.91
CA ARG A 114 -5.28 1.33 -2.47
C ARG A 114 -6.40 0.91 -3.41
N HIS A 115 -7.24 1.85 -3.87
CA HIS A 115 -8.27 1.56 -4.87
C HIS A 115 -7.65 1.04 -6.16
N THR A 116 -6.61 1.70 -6.65
CA THR A 116 -5.89 1.30 -7.86
C THR A 116 -5.27 -0.08 -7.72
N TYR A 117 -4.65 -0.39 -6.57
CA TYR A 117 -4.11 -1.72 -6.30
C TYR A 117 -5.19 -2.80 -6.37
N CYS A 118 -6.33 -2.58 -5.70
CA CYS A 118 -7.43 -3.53 -5.70
C CYS A 118 -8.00 -3.79 -7.10
N VAL A 119 -8.24 -2.71 -7.85
CA VAL A 119 -8.75 -2.82 -9.23
C VAL A 119 -7.74 -3.53 -10.12
N ASN A 120 -6.45 -3.21 -10.04
CA ASN A 120 -5.42 -3.86 -10.84
C ASN A 120 -5.26 -5.34 -10.49
N LEU A 121 -5.36 -5.70 -9.21
CA LEU A 121 -5.30 -7.08 -8.76
C LEU A 121 -6.49 -7.89 -9.28
N LEU A 122 -7.70 -7.35 -9.19
CA LEU A 122 -8.90 -7.98 -9.73
C LEU A 122 -8.82 -8.14 -11.25
N LYS A 123 -8.38 -7.10 -11.96
CA LYS A 123 -8.13 -7.18 -13.41
C LYS A 123 -7.18 -8.31 -13.76
N LYS A 124 -6.05 -8.38 -13.06
CA LYS A 124 -5.05 -9.42 -13.27
C LYS A 124 -5.67 -10.81 -13.10
N TRP A 125 -6.44 -11.04 -12.04
CA TRP A 125 -7.08 -12.33 -11.80
C TRP A 125 -8.11 -12.70 -12.87
N VAL A 126 -8.85 -11.70 -13.38
CA VAL A 126 -9.77 -11.92 -14.50
C VAL A 126 -9.03 -12.31 -15.78
N TYR A 127 -7.94 -11.59 -16.12
CA TYR A 127 -7.13 -11.94 -17.30
C TYR A 127 -6.44 -13.30 -17.17
N GLU A 128 -6.11 -13.72 -15.95
CA GLU A 128 -5.54 -15.04 -15.65
C GLU A 128 -6.61 -16.13 -15.47
N GLU A 129 -7.87 -15.83 -15.76
CA GLU A 129 -9.03 -16.73 -15.63
C GLU A 129 -9.16 -17.37 -14.22
N LYS A 130 -8.70 -16.65 -13.19
CA LYS A 130 -8.77 -17.10 -11.79
C LYS A 130 -10.21 -17.05 -11.29
N ASN A 131 -10.59 -18.06 -10.51
CA ASN A 131 -11.90 -18.05 -9.84
C ASN A 131 -11.92 -16.98 -8.74
N LEU A 132 -12.62 -15.87 -9.01
CA LEU A 132 -12.69 -14.72 -8.09
C LEU A 132 -13.27 -15.10 -6.72
N LEU A 133 -14.21 -16.04 -6.65
CA LEU A 133 -14.79 -16.50 -5.36
C LEU A 133 -13.72 -17.11 -4.45
N VAL A 134 -12.73 -17.79 -5.03
CA VAL A 134 -11.59 -18.35 -4.30
C VAL A 134 -10.59 -17.26 -3.90
N TYR A 135 -10.34 -16.27 -4.76
CA TYR A 135 -9.28 -15.28 -4.56
C TYR A 135 -9.72 -14.07 -3.72
N LEU A 136 -11.00 -13.74 -3.65
CA LEU A 136 -11.51 -12.62 -2.84
C LEU A 136 -11.21 -12.72 -1.34
N PRO A 137 -11.31 -13.89 -0.69
CA PRO A 137 -10.88 -14.03 0.71
C PRO A 137 -9.40 -13.71 0.92
N TYR A 138 -8.53 -14.06 -0.03
CA TYR A 138 -7.10 -13.67 0.03
C TYR A 138 -6.94 -12.15 -0.05
N MET A 139 -7.65 -11.50 -0.99
CA MET A 139 -7.63 -10.05 -1.09
C MET A 139 -8.11 -9.38 0.21
N LYS A 140 -9.21 -9.88 0.80
CA LYS A 140 -9.71 -9.42 2.10
C LYS A 140 -8.61 -9.48 3.16
N THR A 141 -7.92 -10.61 3.27
CA THR A 141 -6.84 -10.82 4.24
C THR A 141 -5.66 -9.91 3.98
N MET A 142 -5.18 -9.81 2.73
CA MET A 142 -4.06 -8.95 2.33
C MET A 142 -4.33 -7.47 2.63
N LEU A 143 -5.55 -7.03 2.41
CA LEU A 143 -5.94 -5.64 2.66
C LEU A 143 -6.28 -5.36 4.13
N GLY A 144 -6.50 -6.40 4.95
CA GLY A 144 -6.96 -6.25 6.33
C GLY A 144 -8.35 -5.64 6.39
N HIS A 145 -9.28 -6.11 5.54
CA HIS A 145 -10.69 -5.74 5.58
C HIS A 145 -11.40 -6.51 6.70
N GLU A 146 -12.24 -5.82 7.46
CA GLU A 146 -13.03 -6.45 8.52
C GLU A 146 -14.23 -7.21 7.94
N SER A 147 -14.98 -6.55 7.08
CA SER A 147 -16.13 -7.14 6.42
C SER A 147 -15.80 -7.59 5.00
N PHE A 148 -16.64 -8.48 4.49
CA PHE A 148 -16.58 -8.86 3.08
C PHE A 148 -17.10 -7.75 2.17
N ASP A 149 -17.97 -6.87 2.69
CA ASP A 149 -18.57 -5.76 1.95
C ASP A 149 -17.52 -4.75 1.45
N GLU A 150 -16.47 -4.51 2.26
CA GLU A 150 -15.35 -3.66 1.83
C GLU A 150 -14.65 -4.24 0.60
N THR A 151 -14.57 -5.58 0.48
CA THR A 151 -13.97 -6.25 -0.67
C THR A 151 -14.96 -6.33 -1.83
N ALA A 152 -16.25 -6.58 -1.56
CA ALA A 152 -17.32 -6.61 -2.55
C ALA A 152 -17.52 -5.26 -3.26
N TYR A 153 -17.23 -4.15 -2.58
CA TYR A 153 -17.21 -2.82 -3.19
C TYR A 153 -16.29 -2.77 -4.43
N TYR A 154 -15.11 -3.34 -4.33
CA TYR A 154 -14.16 -3.38 -5.46
C TYR A 154 -14.64 -4.27 -6.61
N LEU A 155 -15.38 -5.33 -6.32
CA LEU A 155 -16.03 -6.14 -7.38
C LEU A 155 -17.03 -5.31 -8.16
N LYS A 156 -17.91 -4.58 -7.46
CA LYS A 156 -18.90 -3.71 -8.12
C LYS A 156 -18.20 -2.65 -8.97
N LEU A 157 -17.17 -2.01 -8.44
CA LEU A 157 -16.39 -1.01 -9.16
C LEU A 157 -15.72 -1.62 -10.41
N THR A 158 -15.18 -2.82 -10.30
CA THR A 158 -14.52 -3.51 -11.41
C THR A 158 -15.54 -3.99 -12.44
N ALA A 159 -16.68 -4.51 -12.02
CA ALA A 159 -17.77 -4.92 -12.93
C ALA A 159 -18.33 -3.75 -13.75
N THR A 160 -18.42 -2.56 -13.14
CA THR A 160 -18.85 -1.33 -13.82
C THR A 160 -17.83 -0.89 -14.89
N LEU A 161 -16.55 -1.05 -14.61
CA LEU A 161 -15.45 -0.70 -15.54
C LEU A 161 -15.21 -1.78 -16.61
N PHE A 162 -15.62 -3.02 -16.36
CA PHE A 162 -15.43 -4.19 -17.21
C PHE A 162 -16.69 -5.02 -17.29
N PRO A 163 -17.60 -4.71 -18.25
CA PRO A 163 -18.85 -5.47 -18.46
C PRO A 163 -18.63 -6.97 -18.73
N MET A 164 -17.39 -7.36 -19.10
CA MET A 164 -17.02 -8.77 -19.33
C MET A 164 -16.86 -9.59 -18.03
N ILE A 165 -16.85 -8.94 -16.86
CA ILE A 165 -16.89 -9.63 -15.56
C ILE A 165 -18.36 -9.88 -15.18
N GLN A 166 -19.07 -10.59 -15.99
CA GLN A 166 -20.32 -11.20 -15.56
C GLN A 166 -19.95 -12.42 -14.72
N LEU A 167 -20.33 -12.39 -13.45
CA LEU A 167 -20.27 -13.54 -12.58
C LEU A 167 -21.12 -14.65 -13.22
N LYS A 168 -20.45 -15.65 -13.82
CA LYS A 168 -21.07 -16.91 -14.20
C LYS A 168 -21.33 -17.74 -12.96
#